data_0827fe4d4da1654815a8b3c2edc4304c
#
_entry.id   0827fe4d4da1654815a8b3c2edc4304c
#
_cell.length_a   1.000
_cell.length_b   1.000
_cell.length_c   1.000
_cell.angle_alpha   90.00
_cell.angle_beta   90.00
_cell.angle_gamma   90.00
#
_symmetry.space_group_name_H-M   'P 1'
#
loop_
_entity.id
_entity.type
_entity.pdbx_description
1 polymer ?
#
loop_
_entity_poly.entity_id
_entity_poly.type
_entity_poly.pdbx_seq_one_letter_code
_entity_poly.pdbx_strand_id
1 'polypeptide(L)'
;MLKSIHHVAIIVSDYEKSKHFYSVILGLKIVAEHFRKERNSYKLDLAVNEVYQIELFSFPSPPLRLSFPEATGLRHLAFSVENLEEVLKHLKK
;
A
#
# COMPACT_ATOMS: atom_id res chain seq x y z
N MET A 1 22.91 7.01 -12.93
CA MET A 1 21.87 7.63 -12.10
C MET A 1 20.73 6.65 -11.87
N LEU A 2 19.61 7.15 -11.36
CA LEU A 2 18.47 6.33 -10.99
C LEU A 2 17.82 5.68 -12.20
N LYS A 3 17.42 4.40 -12.09
CA LYS A 3 16.74 3.67 -13.18
C LYS A 3 15.23 3.70 -13.06
N SER A 4 14.73 3.55 -11.86
CA SER A 4 13.28 3.41 -11.62
C SER A 4 12.98 3.57 -10.15
N ILE A 5 11.71 3.62 -9.82
CA ILE A 5 11.27 3.51 -8.43
C ILE A 5 11.22 2.02 -8.09
N HIS A 6 12.00 1.60 -7.09
CA HIS A 6 12.03 0.21 -6.67
C HIS A 6 10.77 -0.15 -5.88
N HIS A 7 10.46 0.63 -4.85
CA HIS A 7 9.27 0.40 -4.06
C HIS A 7 8.91 1.65 -3.26
N VAL A 8 7.66 1.68 -2.80
CA VAL A 8 7.12 2.69 -1.89
C VAL A 8 6.64 1.96 -0.64
N ALA A 9 6.99 2.46 0.54
CA ALA A 9 6.54 1.90 1.81
C ALA A 9 5.43 2.78 2.40
N ILE A 10 4.37 2.13 2.88
CA ILE A 10 3.21 2.80 3.44
C ILE A 10 2.94 2.23 4.83
N ILE A 11 2.80 3.11 5.82
CA ILE A 11 2.39 2.71 7.17
C ILE A 11 0.87 2.80 7.21
N VAL A 12 0.21 1.69 7.56
CA VAL A 12 -1.26 1.61 7.56
C VAL A 12 -1.79 1.58 8.99
N SER A 13 -3.00 2.09 9.19
CA SER A 13 -3.62 2.15 10.51
C SER A 13 -4.32 0.84 10.89
N ASP A 14 -4.83 0.11 9.90
CA ASP A 14 -5.51 -1.17 10.09
C ASP A 14 -4.92 -2.17 9.11
N TYR A 15 -4.02 -3.01 9.59
CA TYR A 15 -3.24 -3.89 8.73
C TYR A 15 -4.11 -4.88 7.95
N GLU A 16 -5.02 -5.58 8.64
CA GLU A 16 -5.85 -6.59 7.99
C GLU A 16 -6.78 -5.98 6.93
N LYS A 17 -7.34 -4.83 7.23
CA LYS A 17 -8.19 -4.10 6.29
C LYS A 17 -7.40 -3.63 5.07
N SER A 18 -6.22 -3.09 5.27
CA SER A 18 -5.36 -2.63 4.17
C SER A 18 -4.85 -3.80 3.34
N LYS A 19 -4.46 -4.89 3.98
CA LYS A 19 -4.04 -6.11 3.28
C LYS A 19 -5.15 -6.62 2.39
N HIS A 20 -6.38 -6.68 2.89
CA HIS A 20 -7.55 -7.10 2.10
C HIS A 20 -7.78 -6.16 0.92
N PHE A 21 -7.73 -4.86 1.17
CA PHE A 21 -7.94 -3.87 0.12
C PHE A 21 -6.94 -4.02 -1.02
N TYR A 22 -5.65 -4.07 -0.69
CA TYR A 22 -4.62 -4.13 -1.73
C TYR A 22 -4.55 -5.49 -2.41
N SER A 23 -4.67 -6.59 -1.66
CA SER A 23 -4.49 -7.92 -2.24
C SER A 23 -5.76 -8.49 -2.87
N VAL A 24 -6.94 -8.27 -2.26
CA VAL A 24 -8.18 -8.83 -2.76
C VAL A 24 -8.93 -7.83 -3.64
N ILE A 25 -9.16 -6.62 -3.15
CA ILE A 25 -9.97 -5.64 -3.89
C ILE A 25 -9.18 -5.09 -5.09
N LEU A 26 -7.95 -4.64 -4.89
CA LEU A 26 -7.11 -4.15 -5.98
C LEU A 26 -6.40 -5.28 -6.74
N GLY A 27 -6.33 -6.47 -6.17
CA GLY A 27 -5.75 -7.62 -6.85
C GLY A 27 -4.25 -7.66 -6.95
N LEU A 28 -3.53 -6.94 -6.08
CA LEU A 28 -2.08 -7.00 -6.06
C LEU A 28 -1.62 -8.34 -5.51
N LYS A 29 -0.56 -8.90 -6.09
CA LYS A 29 -0.02 -10.17 -5.66
C LYS A 29 0.83 -10.01 -4.40
N ILE A 30 0.57 -10.84 -3.38
CA ILE A 30 1.41 -10.89 -2.20
C ILE A 30 2.70 -11.63 -2.55
N VAL A 31 3.83 -10.96 -2.41
CA VAL A 31 5.15 -11.53 -2.65
C VAL A 31 5.69 -12.18 -1.38
N ALA A 32 5.55 -11.50 -0.24
CA ALA A 32 6.02 -11.99 1.04
C ALA A 32 5.30 -11.28 2.17
N GLU A 33 5.21 -11.94 3.31
CA GLU A 33 4.63 -11.35 4.51
C GLU A 33 5.48 -11.76 5.70
N HIS A 34 5.90 -10.80 6.52
CA HIS A 34 6.71 -11.04 7.70
C HIS A 34 6.15 -10.32 8.90
N PHE A 35 6.19 -10.99 10.06
CA PHE A 35 5.92 -10.33 11.33
C PHE A 35 7.25 -10.11 12.06
N ARG A 36 7.56 -8.86 12.34
CA ARG A 36 8.80 -8.47 13.04
C ARG A 36 8.48 -8.31 14.52
N LYS A 37 8.78 -9.34 15.29
CA LYS A 37 8.42 -9.44 16.70
C LYS A 37 8.98 -8.29 17.53
N GLU A 38 10.22 -7.93 17.32
CA GLU A 38 10.92 -6.88 18.10
C GLU A 38 10.31 -5.49 17.87
N ARG A 39 9.59 -5.29 16.76
CA ARG A 39 8.92 -4.03 16.44
C ARG A 39 7.40 -4.14 16.57
N ASN A 40 6.89 -5.33 16.85
CA ASN A 40 5.45 -5.62 16.81
C ASN A 40 4.83 -5.06 15.52
N SER A 41 5.40 -5.44 14.40
CA SER A 41 5.12 -4.82 13.10
C SER A 41 5.06 -5.88 12.01
N TYR A 42 3.98 -5.87 11.23
CA TYR A 42 3.89 -6.65 10.00
C TYR A 42 4.52 -5.87 8.85
N LYS A 43 5.11 -6.61 7.94
CA LYS A 43 5.62 -6.08 6.67
C LYS A 43 5.05 -6.95 5.57
N LEU A 44 4.31 -6.34 4.63
CA LEU A 44 3.69 -7.03 3.50
C LEU A 44 4.25 -6.48 2.20
N ASP A 45 4.86 -7.36 1.41
CA ASP A 45 5.43 -7.00 0.12
C ASP A 45 4.45 -7.35 -0.99
N LEU A 46 4.10 -6.38 -1.81
CA LEU A 46 3.11 -6.51 -2.86
C LEU A 46 3.69 -6.18 -4.23
N ALA A 47 3.24 -6.92 -5.24
CA ALA A 47 3.63 -6.68 -6.63
C ALA A 47 2.49 -6.03 -7.40
N VAL A 48 2.83 -5.00 -8.16
CA VAL A 48 1.94 -4.36 -9.12
C VAL A 48 2.34 -4.89 -10.49
N ASN A 49 1.42 -5.59 -11.16
CA ASN A 49 1.68 -6.16 -12.49
C ASN A 49 3.01 -6.94 -12.55
N GLU A 50 3.18 -7.89 -11.62
CA GLU A 50 4.35 -8.77 -11.49
C GLU A 50 5.63 -8.07 -11.01
N VAL A 51 5.59 -6.77 -10.73
CA VAL A 51 6.74 -6.02 -10.23
C VAL A 51 6.53 -5.66 -8.77
N TYR A 52 7.42 -6.14 -7.88
CA TYR A 52 7.39 -5.77 -6.48
C TYR A 52 7.62 -4.25 -6.34
N GLN A 53 6.63 -3.54 -5.82
CA GLN A 53 6.70 -2.09 -5.75
C GLN A 53 6.10 -1.47 -4.49
N ILE A 54 5.30 -2.22 -3.71
CA ILE A 54 4.64 -1.65 -2.56
C ILE A 54 4.92 -2.50 -1.33
N GLU A 55 5.26 -1.84 -0.23
CA GLU A 55 5.39 -2.47 1.09
C GLU A 55 4.39 -1.84 2.02
N LEU A 56 3.58 -2.66 2.70
CA LEU A 56 2.72 -2.17 3.76
C LEU A 56 3.32 -2.52 5.10
N PHE A 57 3.32 -1.56 6.02
CA PHE A 57 3.82 -1.75 7.38
C PHE A 57 2.73 -1.44 8.40
N SER A 58 2.64 -2.26 9.43
CA SER A 58 1.87 -1.92 10.62
C SER A 58 2.82 -1.57 11.76
N PHE A 59 2.39 -0.67 12.62
CA PHE A 59 3.09 -0.35 13.87
C PHE A 59 2.04 -0.09 14.95
N PRO A 60 2.38 -0.31 16.24
CA PRO A 60 1.42 0.00 17.30
C PRO A 60 1.08 1.48 17.31
N SER A 61 -0.22 1.78 17.17
CA SER A 61 -0.76 3.15 17.29
C SER A 61 0.04 4.23 16.54
N PRO A 62 0.25 4.08 15.22
CA PRO A 62 0.97 5.12 14.48
C PRO A 62 0.13 6.40 14.44
N PRO A 63 0.75 7.58 14.57
CA PRO A 63 0.01 8.82 14.44
C PRO A 63 -0.50 9.00 13.00
N LEU A 64 -1.68 9.60 12.87
CA LEU A 64 -2.26 9.86 11.56
C LEU A 64 -1.51 10.98 10.85
N ARG A 65 -1.33 10.83 9.54
CA ARG A 65 -0.77 11.89 8.72
C ARG A 65 -1.82 12.96 8.48
N LEU A 66 -1.46 14.22 8.71
CA LEU A 66 -2.38 15.34 8.50
C LEU A 66 -2.53 15.66 7.01
N SER A 67 -3.78 15.82 6.57
CA SER A 67 -4.10 16.33 5.23
C SER A 67 -4.32 17.83 5.25
N PHE A 68 -4.75 18.36 6.39
CA PHE A 68 -4.98 19.79 6.61
C PHE A 68 -4.44 20.20 7.97
N PRO A 69 -3.59 21.24 8.03
CA PRO A 69 -2.92 21.84 6.87
C PRO A 69 -2.05 20.80 6.15
N GLU A 70 -1.76 21.06 4.89
CA GLU A 70 -0.94 20.16 4.10
C GLU A 70 0.42 19.96 4.74
N ALA A 71 0.77 18.70 5.00
CA ALA A 71 2.03 18.34 5.63
C ALA A 71 3.06 17.94 4.57
N THR A 72 4.34 18.17 4.87
CA THR A 72 5.40 17.73 3.97
C THR A 72 5.43 16.20 3.89
N GLY A 73 5.79 15.69 2.74
CA GLY A 73 5.89 14.27 2.48
C GLY A 73 5.10 13.84 1.26
N LEU A 74 4.94 12.53 1.11
CA LEU A 74 4.18 11.99 -0.01
C LEU A 74 2.73 12.42 0.08
N ARG A 75 2.21 13.04 -0.99
CA ARG A 75 0.83 13.52 -1.00
C ARG A 75 -0.15 12.41 -1.37
N HIS A 76 0.13 11.65 -2.43
CA HIS A 76 -0.71 10.55 -2.86
C HIS A 76 0.07 9.55 -3.70
N LEU A 77 -0.51 8.38 -3.88
CA LEU A 77 -0.02 7.35 -4.77
C LEU A 77 -1.12 7.07 -5.79
N ALA A 78 -0.77 7.09 -7.07
CA ALA A 78 -1.72 6.88 -8.15
C ALA A 78 -1.34 5.66 -8.98
N PHE A 79 -2.34 4.92 -9.42
CA PHE A 79 -2.15 3.77 -10.30
C PHE A 79 -2.74 4.05 -11.67
N SER A 80 -2.05 3.61 -12.70
CA SER A 80 -2.57 3.63 -14.06
C SER A 80 -3.39 2.37 -14.30
N VAL A 81 -4.53 2.51 -14.98
CA VAL A 81 -5.42 1.39 -15.28
C VAL A 81 -5.79 1.42 -16.76
N GLU A 82 -6.14 0.26 -17.31
CA GLU A 82 -6.53 0.18 -18.73
C GLU A 82 -7.95 0.69 -18.96
N ASN A 83 -8.87 0.40 -18.04
CA ASN A 83 -10.26 0.82 -18.17
C ASN A 83 -10.77 1.36 -16.83
N LEU A 84 -10.85 2.68 -16.74
CA LEU A 84 -11.25 3.36 -15.51
C LEU A 84 -12.68 3.01 -15.11
N GLU A 85 -13.61 2.90 -16.06
CA GLU A 85 -15.00 2.59 -15.75
C GLU A 85 -15.14 1.22 -15.12
N GLU A 86 -14.41 0.22 -15.61
CA GLU A 86 -14.44 -1.13 -15.02
C GLU A 86 -13.89 -1.14 -13.61
N VAL A 87 -12.80 -0.40 -13.38
CA VAL A 87 -12.21 -0.29 -12.04
C VAL A 87 -13.19 0.36 -11.08
N LEU A 88 -13.83 1.45 -11.49
CA LEU A 88 -14.81 2.14 -10.65
C LEU A 88 -15.99 1.25 -10.29
N LYS A 89 -16.50 0.46 -11.24
CA LYS A 89 -17.57 -0.51 -10.98
C LYS A 89 -17.13 -1.56 -9.96
N HIS A 90 -15.91 -2.07 -10.13
CA HIS A 90 -15.34 -3.05 -9.20
C HIS A 90 -15.24 -2.50 -7.77
N LEU A 91 -14.77 -1.27 -7.63
CA LEU A 91 -14.59 -0.64 -6.32
C LEU A 91 -15.91 -0.30 -5.61
N LYS A 92 -16.99 -0.18 -6.37
CA LYS A 92 -18.32 0.12 -5.79
C LYS A 92 -19.07 -1.09 -5.27
N LYS A 93 -18.59 -2.28 -5.51
CA LYS A 93 -19.25 -3.51 -5.03
C LYS A 93 -19.15 -3.64 -3.48
#